data_f27c46c0c32026119c3815374fb0b23b
#
_entry.id   f27c46c0c32026119c3815374fb0b23b
#
_cell.length_a   1.000
_cell.length_b   1.000
_cell.length_c   1.000
_cell.angle_alpha   90.00
_cell.angle_beta   90.00
_cell.angle_gamma   90.00
#
_symmetry.space_group_name_H-M   'P 1'
#
loop_
_entity.id
_entity.type
_entity.pdbx_description
1 polymer ?
#
loop_
_entity_poly.entity_id
_entity_poly.type
_entity_poly.pdbx_seq_one_letter_code
_entity_poly.pdbx_strand_id
1 'polypeptide(L)'
;MEEKVIVVGGGIGGLTAGALLANNGYDITVLEASNEWGGCAAKFTRKEFLFPVGATLGMGFEKGGIHNRVMNYLNKTVSHQQLGHIMDVHFESGEQISLLQDRQAHLKAIKSLFPKKSAAIDTFYNKIWMISSEVKKLMKNLPSLPPNTISEWAFLLQSLSPSSLKLLPLVNKTVMDLLKSCTIDENDLFSHYIDGQLIDSMQTTSKQCQSILGALALDIYHEGAFYVD
;
A
#
# COMPACT_ATOMS: atom_id res chain seq x y z
N MET A 1 -25.33 -23.42 -20.62
CA MET A 1 -23.99 -23.99 -20.29
C MET A 1 -23.24 -22.93 -19.54
N GLU A 2 -22.78 -23.25 -18.35
CA GLU A 2 -21.91 -22.34 -17.61
C GLU A 2 -20.59 -22.19 -18.39
N GLU A 3 -20.18 -20.96 -18.59
CA GLU A 3 -18.92 -20.66 -19.30
C GLU A 3 -17.74 -21.05 -18.41
N LYS A 4 -16.84 -21.91 -18.92
CA LYS A 4 -15.68 -22.40 -18.16
C LYS A 4 -14.51 -21.44 -18.27
N VAL A 5 -13.93 -21.08 -17.13
CA VAL A 5 -12.77 -20.20 -17.05
C VAL A 5 -11.67 -20.88 -16.23
N ILE A 6 -10.45 -20.81 -16.74
CA ILE A 6 -9.25 -21.28 -16.02
C ILE A 6 -8.45 -20.07 -15.55
N VAL A 7 -8.19 -20.03 -14.26
CA VAL A 7 -7.31 -19.02 -13.63
C VAL A 7 -5.97 -19.69 -13.32
N VAL A 8 -4.88 -19.17 -13.86
CA VAL A 8 -3.54 -19.69 -13.61
C VAL A 8 -2.85 -18.86 -12.56
N GLY A 9 -2.51 -19.48 -11.43
CA GLY A 9 -1.90 -18.87 -10.25
C GLY A 9 -2.90 -18.65 -9.11
N GLY A 10 -2.66 -19.29 -7.97
CA GLY A 10 -3.45 -19.21 -6.74
C GLY A 10 -2.98 -18.12 -5.75
N GLY A 11 -2.31 -17.08 -6.24
CA GLY A 11 -2.01 -15.89 -5.44
C GLY A 11 -3.24 -15.03 -5.20
N ILE A 12 -3.11 -13.95 -4.41
CA ILE A 12 -4.24 -13.09 -4.01
C ILE A 12 -5.03 -12.55 -5.22
N GLY A 13 -4.34 -12.19 -6.30
CA GLY A 13 -4.98 -11.69 -7.53
C GLY A 13 -5.81 -12.78 -8.23
N GLY A 14 -5.23 -13.97 -8.42
CA GLY A 14 -5.93 -15.10 -9.07
C GLY A 14 -7.11 -15.60 -8.24
N LEU A 15 -6.93 -15.75 -6.92
CA LEU A 15 -8.02 -16.14 -6.01
C LEU A 15 -9.15 -15.10 -5.99
N THR A 16 -8.82 -13.80 -5.99
CA THR A 16 -9.82 -12.73 -6.06
C THR A 16 -10.57 -12.76 -7.39
N ALA A 17 -9.87 -12.86 -8.51
CA ALA A 17 -10.49 -12.94 -9.84
C ALA A 17 -11.40 -14.18 -9.96
N GLY A 18 -10.89 -15.35 -9.54
CA GLY A 18 -11.66 -16.59 -9.53
C GLY A 18 -12.92 -16.50 -8.67
N ALA A 19 -12.82 -15.95 -7.46
CA ALA A 19 -13.96 -15.78 -6.57
C ALA A 19 -15.00 -14.80 -7.14
N LEU A 20 -14.59 -13.69 -7.72
CA LEU A 20 -15.49 -12.72 -8.35
C LEU A 20 -16.21 -13.32 -9.56
N LEU A 21 -15.49 -14.04 -10.42
CA LEU A 21 -16.08 -14.70 -11.58
C LEU A 21 -17.04 -15.83 -11.16
N ALA A 22 -16.67 -16.68 -10.20
CA ALA A 22 -17.54 -17.71 -9.66
C ALA A 22 -18.83 -17.13 -9.07
N ASN A 23 -18.72 -16.00 -8.35
CA ASN A 23 -19.89 -15.31 -7.81
C ASN A 23 -20.82 -14.74 -8.90
N ASN A 24 -20.32 -14.58 -10.13
CA ASN A 24 -21.07 -14.16 -11.31
C ASN A 24 -21.51 -15.34 -12.21
N GLY A 25 -21.43 -16.60 -11.74
CA GLY A 25 -21.99 -17.77 -12.41
C GLY A 25 -21.06 -18.46 -13.40
N TYR A 26 -19.75 -18.16 -13.40
CA TYR A 26 -18.78 -18.90 -14.21
C TYR A 26 -18.31 -20.17 -13.49
N ASP A 27 -18.07 -21.24 -14.25
CA ASP A 27 -17.42 -22.47 -13.77
C ASP A 27 -15.91 -22.27 -13.75
N ILE A 28 -15.34 -22.09 -12.54
CA ILE A 28 -13.95 -21.67 -12.34
C ILE A 28 -13.06 -22.85 -11.93
N THR A 29 -11.95 -23.01 -12.64
CA THR A 29 -10.83 -23.86 -12.20
C THR A 29 -9.61 -22.98 -11.94
N VAL A 30 -9.06 -23.04 -10.73
CA VAL A 30 -7.80 -22.36 -10.39
C VAL A 30 -6.67 -23.39 -10.39
N LEU A 31 -5.59 -23.11 -11.13
CA LEU A 31 -4.39 -23.92 -11.20
C LEU A 31 -3.27 -23.22 -10.40
N GLU A 32 -2.72 -23.91 -9.42
CA GLU A 32 -1.60 -23.46 -8.61
C GLU A 32 -0.44 -24.46 -8.68
N ALA A 33 0.78 -23.98 -8.88
CA ALA A 33 1.97 -24.82 -9.00
C ALA A 33 2.58 -25.20 -7.64
N SER A 34 2.32 -24.38 -6.61
CA SER A 34 2.77 -24.61 -5.24
C SER A 34 1.81 -25.51 -4.48
N ASN A 35 2.28 -26.12 -3.40
CA ASN A 35 1.42 -26.80 -2.44
C ASN A 35 0.64 -25.84 -1.53
N GLU A 36 1.03 -24.56 -1.50
CA GLU A 36 0.44 -23.54 -0.66
C GLU A 36 -0.31 -22.52 -1.51
N TRP A 37 -1.54 -22.20 -1.12
CA TRP A 37 -2.36 -21.18 -1.73
C TRP A 37 -2.04 -19.79 -1.17
N GLY A 38 -2.15 -18.75 -1.99
CA GLY A 38 -1.99 -17.36 -1.54
C GLY A 38 -0.79 -16.64 -2.17
N GLY A 39 0.15 -17.35 -2.81
CA GLY A 39 1.35 -16.75 -3.39
C GLY A 39 2.21 -16.06 -2.31
N CYS A 40 2.54 -14.77 -2.48
CA CYS A 40 3.29 -14.01 -1.46
C CYS A 40 2.51 -13.78 -0.15
N ALA A 41 1.17 -13.91 -0.17
CA ALA A 41 0.33 -13.84 1.02
C ALA A 41 0.09 -15.22 1.69
N ALA A 42 0.72 -16.27 1.15
CA ALA A 42 0.63 -17.61 1.73
C ALA A 42 1.34 -17.71 3.07
N LYS A 43 0.97 -18.75 3.81
CA LYS A 43 1.63 -19.14 5.05
C LYS A 43 2.10 -20.59 4.93
N PHE A 44 3.22 -20.92 5.53
CA PHE A 44 3.70 -22.30 5.62
C PHE A 44 3.99 -22.70 7.06
N THR A 45 3.81 -23.97 7.36
CA THR A 45 4.07 -24.52 8.69
C THR A 45 5.44 -25.19 8.72
N ARG A 46 6.24 -24.89 9.75
CA ARG A 46 7.49 -25.60 10.04
C ARG A 46 7.48 -25.99 11.52
N LYS A 47 7.40 -27.28 11.79
CA LYS A 47 7.10 -27.83 13.11
C LYS A 47 5.76 -27.26 13.61
N GLU A 48 5.74 -26.70 14.83
CA GLU A 48 4.57 -26.06 15.43
C GLU A 48 4.37 -24.57 15.06
N PHE A 49 5.28 -24.00 14.27
CA PHE A 49 5.28 -22.59 13.93
C PHE A 49 4.71 -22.35 12.53
N LEU A 50 3.90 -21.30 12.42
CA LEU A 50 3.35 -20.79 11.18
C LEU A 50 4.12 -19.54 10.74
N PHE A 51 4.62 -19.55 9.50
CA PHE A 51 5.41 -18.46 8.93
C PHE A 51 4.71 -17.86 7.70
N PRO A 52 4.69 -16.53 7.55
CA PRO A 52 4.30 -15.92 6.28
C PRO A 52 5.37 -16.17 5.21
N VAL A 53 4.94 -16.33 3.95
CA VAL A 53 5.86 -16.49 2.82
C VAL A 53 6.52 -15.15 2.46
N GLY A 54 5.74 -14.07 2.42
CA GLY A 54 6.21 -12.72 2.10
C GLY A 54 5.42 -11.64 2.82
N ALA A 55 4.13 -11.49 2.51
CA ALA A 55 3.30 -10.47 3.14
C ALA A 55 3.00 -10.83 4.60
N THR A 56 3.40 -9.95 5.52
CA THR A 56 3.17 -10.12 6.97
C THR A 56 1.98 -9.31 7.47
N LEU A 57 1.61 -8.25 6.74
CA LEU A 57 0.54 -7.32 7.07
C LEU A 57 -0.56 -7.36 6.02
N GLY A 58 -1.82 -7.36 6.45
CA GLY A 58 -2.98 -7.15 5.60
C GLY A 58 -3.28 -5.66 5.48
N MET A 59 -3.45 -5.17 4.24
CA MET A 59 -3.89 -3.81 3.96
C MET A 59 -5.24 -3.85 3.26
N GLY A 60 -6.00 -2.75 3.26
CA GLY A 60 -7.26 -2.66 2.53
C GLY A 60 -8.44 -3.39 3.19
N PHE A 61 -8.35 -3.76 4.46
CA PHE A 61 -9.45 -4.31 5.26
C PHE A 61 -10.25 -3.24 6.01
N GLU A 62 -9.76 -2.00 6.05
CA GLU A 62 -10.50 -0.86 6.58
C GLU A 62 -11.80 -0.63 5.80
N LYS A 63 -12.76 0.07 6.41
CA LYS A 63 -14.06 0.37 5.78
C LYS A 63 -13.87 1.07 4.43
N GLY A 64 -14.30 0.42 3.36
CA GLY A 64 -14.17 0.92 1.98
C GLY A 64 -12.83 0.56 1.31
N GLY A 65 -11.89 -0.06 2.00
CA GLY A 65 -10.67 -0.61 1.44
C GLY A 65 -10.93 -1.75 0.45
N ILE A 66 -9.95 -2.09 -0.35
CA ILE A 66 -10.15 -3.02 -1.48
C ILE A 66 -10.59 -4.41 -1.04
N HIS A 67 -9.95 -4.98 0.00
CA HIS A 67 -10.33 -6.30 0.50
C HIS A 67 -11.69 -6.26 1.20
N ASN A 68 -12.00 -5.20 1.94
CA ASN A 68 -13.33 -5.01 2.54
C ASN A 68 -14.42 -4.95 1.46
N ARG A 69 -14.19 -4.24 0.35
CA ARG A 69 -15.14 -4.18 -0.79
C ARG A 69 -15.33 -5.53 -1.44
N VAL A 70 -14.24 -6.29 -1.69
CA VAL A 70 -14.31 -7.65 -2.28
C VAL A 70 -15.08 -8.59 -1.36
N MET A 71 -14.75 -8.62 -0.08
CA MET A 71 -15.44 -9.48 0.90
C MET A 71 -16.93 -9.15 1.00
N ASN A 72 -17.28 -7.87 1.05
CA ASN A 72 -18.69 -7.44 1.06
C ASN A 72 -19.43 -7.86 -0.22
N TYR A 73 -18.82 -7.73 -1.39
CA TYR A 73 -19.40 -8.17 -2.66
C TYR A 73 -19.64 -9.70 -2.70
N LEU A 74 -18.73 -10.46 -2.13
CA LEU A 74 -18.82 -11.92 -2.03
C LEU A 74 -19.71 -12.41 -0.88
N ASN A 75 -20.24 -11.51 -0.03
CA ASN A 75 -20.93 -11.85 1.22
C ASN A 75 -20.10 -12.76 2.13
N LYS A 76 -18.80 -12.48 2.23
CA LYS A 76 -17.85 -13.21 3.06
C LYS A 76 -17.25 -12.28 4.13
N THR A 77 -16.81 -12.89 5.22
CA THR A 77 -16.07 -12.21 6.29
C THR A 77 -14.75 -12.91 6.53
N VAL A 78 -13.73 -12.13 6.85
CA VAL A 78 -12.41 -12.61 7.24
C VAL A 78 -12.09 -12.01 8.59
N SER A 79 -11.66 -12.87 9.54
CA SER A 79 -11.18 -12.41 10.84
C SER A 79 -9.89 -11.62 10.66
N HIS A 80 -9.86 -10.42 11.19
CA HIS A 80 -8.68 -9.55 11.14
C HIS A 80 -8.67 -8.61 12.34
N GLN A 81 -7.47 -8.26 12.79
CA GLN A 81 -7.25 -7.33 13.89
C GLN A 81 -6.41 -6.15 13.41
N GLN A 82 -6.90 -4.94 13.64
CA GLN A 82 -6.15 -3.72 13.34
C GLN A 82 -4.98 -3.54 14.29
N LEU A 83 -3.83 -3.18 13.73
CA LEU A 83 -2.59 -2.94 14.49
C LEU A 83 -2.42 -1.43 14.74
N GLY A 84 -2.21 -1.06 16.00
CA GLY A 84 -1.88 0.32 16.36
C GLY A 84 -0.39 0.63 16.24
N HIS A 85 0.44 -0.36 16.54
CA HIS A 85 1.90 -0.38 16.31
C HIS A 85 2.17 -1.34 15.14
N ILE A 86 2.83 -0.84 14.09
CA ILE A 86 2.91 -1.55 12.81
C ILE A 86 4.27 -2.22 12.66
N MET A 87 5.34 -1.45 12.78
CA MET A 87 6.71 -1.96 12.68
C MET A 87 7.69 -1.06 13.45
N ASP A 88 8.87 -1.60 13.68
CA ASP A 88 10.03 -0.87 14.18
C ASP A 88 11.15 -0.91 13.15
N VAL A 89 11.71 0.24 12.85
CA VAL A 89 12.93 0.37 12.04
C VAL A 89 14.10 0.50 12.99
N HIS A 90 14.98 -0.50 12.97
CA HIS A 90 16.20 -0.55 13.77
C HIS A 90 17.39 -0.10 12.92
N PHE A 91 18.25 0.74 13.49
CA PHE A 91 19.47 1.23 12.86
C PHE A 91 20.69 0.57 13.50
N GLU A 92 21.75 0.42 12.74
CA GLU A 92 23.03 -0.13 13.23
C GLU A 92 23.61 0.70 14.38
N SER A 93 23.34 1.99 14.42
CA SER A 93 23.71 2.92 15.48
C SER A 93 22.97 2.71 16.81
N GLY A 94 21.95 1.82 16.80
CA GLY A 94 21.19 1.43 18.00
C GLY A 94 19.87 2.17 18.16
N GLU A 95 19.56 3.18 17.37
CA GLU A 95 18.27 3.85 17.40
C GLU A 95 17.18 2.95 16.84
N GLN A 96 15.98 3.14 17.36
CA GLN A 96 14.75 2.51 16.91
C GLN A 96 13.69 3.56 16.67
N ILE A 97 13.00 3.46 15.54
CA ILE A 97 11.89 4.34 15.21
C ILE A 97 10.66 3.50 14.91
N SER A 98 9.59 3.70 15.68
CA SER A 98 8.33 2.98 15.53
C SER A 98 7.41 3.65 14.52
N LEU A 99 6.80 2.87 13.65
CA LEU A 99 5.70 3.26 12.79
C LEU A 99 4.38 2.98 13.48
N LEU A 100 3.61 4.02 13.75
CA LEU A 100 2.30 3.95 14.38
C LEU A 100 1.20 4.17 13.34
N GLN A 101 0.06 3.49 13.50
CA GLN A 101 -1.08 3.60 12.57
C GLN A 101 -1.73 5.00 12.64
N ASP A 102 -1.94 5.52 13.83
CA ASP A 102 -2.51 6.88 13.98
C ASP A 102 -1.54 7.95 13.52
N ARG A 103 -1.93 8.74 12.51
CA ARG A 103 -1.10 9.78 11.89
C ARG A 103 -0.61 10.82 12.89
N GLN A 104 -1.45 11.24 13.84
CA GLN A 104 -1.11 12.30 14.78
C GLN A 104 -0.17 11.77 15.86
N ALA A 105 -0.43 10.58 16.38
CA ALA A 105 0.46 9.92 17.34
C ALA A 105 1.83 9.65 16.70
N HIS A 106 1.85 9.15 15.46
CA HIS A 106 3.07 8.91 14.69
C HIS A 106 3.87 10.19 14.49
N LEU A 107 3.24 11.24 13.98
CA LEU A 107 3.91 12.51 13.74
C LEU A 107 4.46 13.12 15.03
N LYS A 108 3.72 13.03 16.13
CA LYS A 108 4.18 13.47 17.45
C LYS A 108 5.40 12.69 17.91
N ALA A 109 5.39 11.36 17.76
CA ALA A 109 6.52 10.51 18.15
C ALA A 109 7.77 10.82 17.31
N ILE A 110 7.65 10.89 15.98
CA ILE A 110 8.77 11.24 15.10
C ILE A 110 9.35 12.62 15.42
N LYS A 111 8.52 13.63 15.60
CA LYS A 111 8.97 14.99 15.92
C LYS A 111 9.71 15.07 17.26
N SER A 112 9.35 14.22 18.21
CA SER A 112 10.08 14.12 19.49
C SER A 112 11.49 13.55 19.32
N LEU A 113 11.69 12.65 18.36
CA LEU A 113 13.00 12.09 18.02
C LEU A 113 13.86 13.08 17.20
N PHE A 114 13.22 13.94 16.40
CA PHE A 114 13.89 14.90 15.52
C PHE A 114 13.47 16.36 15.80
N PRO A 115 13.69 16.90 17.00
CA PRO A 115 13.16 18.21 17.38
C PRO A 115 13.67 19.36 16.49
N LYS A 116 14.93 19.28 16.01
CA LYS A 116 15.50 20.27 15.09
C LYS A 116 14.91 20.25 13.68
N LYS A 117 14.24 19.15 13.29
CA LYS A 117 13.64 18.93 11.96
C LYS A 117 12.10 18.90 12.02
N SER A 118 11.52 19.20 13.16
CA SER A 118 10.08 19.09 13.40
C SER A 118 9.24 19.77 12.30
N ALA A 119 9.56 21.00 11.88
CA ALA A 119 8.85 21.73 10.85
C ALA A 119 9.03 21.10 9.44
N ALA A 120 10.23 20.59 9.14
CA ALA A 120 10.51 19.91 7.88
C ALA A 120 9.73 18.59 7.77
N ILE A 121 9.65 17.83 8.85
CA ILE A 121 8.90 16.58 8.97
C ILE A 121 7.40 16.83 8.83
N ASP A 122 6.85 17.86 9.49
CA ASP A 122 5.46 18.28 9.31
C ASP A 122 5.16 18.58 7.82
N THR A 123 6.05 19.33 7.18
CA THR A 123 5.90 19.70 5.78
C THR A 123 5.95 18.46 4.87
N PHE A 124 6.85 17.53 5.15
CA PHE A 124 6.99 16.28 4.39
C PHE A 124 5.73 15.42 4.51
N TYR A 125 5.27 15.11 5.73
CA TYR A 125 4.07 14.27 5.90
C TYR A 125 2.80 14.93 5.34
N ASN A 126 2.65 16.25 5.46
CA ASN A 126 1.54 16.97 4.85
C ASN A 126 1.55 16.84 3.31
N LYS A 127 2.75 16.85 2.66
CA LYS A 127 2.86 16.56 1.22
C LYS A 127 2.48 15.11 0.91
N ILE A 128 2.99 14.14 1.66
CA ILE A 128 2.67 12.71 1.49
C ILE A 128 1.16 12.49 1.58
N TRP A 129 0.51 12.99 2.61
CA TRP A 129 -0.93 12.81 2.81
C TRP A 129 -1.77 13.53 1.76
N MET A 130 -1.35 14.72 1.32
CA MET A 130 -1.99 15.42 0.22
C MET A 130 -1.90 14.61 -1.09
N ILE A 131 -0.71 14.14 -1.45
CA ILE A 131 -0.50 13.34 -2.66
C ILE A 131 -1.33 12.06 -2.60
N SER A 132 -1.25 11.31 -1.50
CA SER A 132 -2.00 10.07 -1.30
C SER A 132 -3.51 10.32 -1.41
N SER A 133 -4.03 11.36 -0.78
CA SER A 133 -5.44 11.72 -0.85
C SER A 133 -5.90 12.01 -2.27
N GLU A 134 -5.12 12.76 -3.06
CA GLU A 134 -5.49 13.08 -4.45
C GLU A 134 -5.46 11.84 -5.35
N VAL A 135 -4.46 10.96 -5.17
CA VAL A 135 -4.39 9.69 -5.92
C VAL A 135 -5.56 8.77 -5.55
N LYS A 136 -5.93 8.67 -4.27
CA LYS A 136 -7.09 7.87 -3.83
C LYS A 136 -8.40 8.36 -4.44
N LYS A 137 -8.57 9.69 -4.56
CA LYS A 137 -9.73 10.26 -5.25
C LYS A 137 -9.77 9.84 -6.72
N LEU A 138 -8.63 9.93 -7.42
CA LEU A 138 -8.49 9.49 -8.81
C LEU A 138 -8.81 7.99 -8.95
N MET A 139 -8.27 7.17 -8.06
CA MET A 139 -8.42 5.71 -8.09
C MET A 139 -9.78 5.20 -7.56
N LYS A 140 -10.63 6.08 -7.04
CA LYS A 140 -11.95 5.69 -6.48
C LYS A 140 -12.78 4.87 -7.47
N ASN A 141 -12.73 5.24 -8.74
CA ASN A 141 -13.46 4.59 -9.82
C ASN A 141 -12.63 3.51 -10.55
N LEU A 142 -11.40 3.22 -10.08
CA LEU A 142 -10.48 2.23 -10.67
C LEU A 142 -10.28 2.42 -12.19
N PRO A 143 -9.82 3.59 -12.65
CA PRO A 143 -9.54 3.79 -14.07
C PRO A 143 -8.41 2.88 -14.52
N SER A 144 -8.46 2.43 -15.78
CA SER A 144 -7.35 1.68 -16.38
C SER A 144 -6.10 2.57 -16.50
N LEU A 145 -4.95 2.06 -16.03
CA LEU A 145 -3.66 2.75 -16.09
C LEU A 145 -2.57 1.79 -16.59
N PRO A 146 -1.90 2.08 -17.73
CA PRO A 146 -2.24 3.16 -18.69
C PRO A 146 -3.53 2.87 -19.46
N PRO A 147 -4.28 3.90 -19.85
CA PRO A 147 -5.45 3.73 -20.73
C PRO A 147 -5.01 3.36 -22.14
N ASN A 148 -5.66 2.36 -22.74
CA ASN A 148 -5.32 1.84 -24.07
C ASN A 148 -6.41 2.14 -25.13
N THR A 149 -7.60 2.53 -24.70
CA THR A 149 -8.74 2.82 -25.58
C THR A 149 -9.25 4.24 -25.37
N ILE A 150 -9.98 4.79 -26.36
CA ILE A 150 -10.61 6.13 -26.25
C ILE A 150 -11.58 6.19 -25.08
N SER A 151 -12.34 5.11 -24.82
CA SER A 151 -13.27 5.03 -23.69
C SER A 151 -12.55 5.06 -22.34
N GLU A 152 -11.41 4.38 -22.20
CA GLU A 152 -10.59 4.40 -20.99
C GLU A 152 -9.96 5.79 -20.77
N TRP A 153 -9.50 6.46 -21.82
CA TRP A 153 -9.07 7.85 -21.75
C TRP A 153 -10.18 8.79 -21.29
N ALA A 154 -11.38 8.66 -21.86
CA ALA A 154 -12.54 9.45 -21.44
C ALA A 154 -12.89 9.19 -19.98
N PHE A 155 -12.85 7.94 -19.54
CA PHE A 155 -13.11 7.54 -18.15
C PHE A 155 -12.04 8.07 -17.18
N LEU A 156 -10.76 8.01 -17.56
CA LEU A 156 -9.66 8.60 -16.79
C LEU A 156 -9.84 10.11 -16.64
N LEU A 157 -10.16 10.81 -17.75
CA LEU A 157 -10.39 12.26 -17.73
C LEU A 157 -11.58 12.65 -16.82
N GLN A 158 -12.65 11.86 -16.81
CA GLN A 158 -13.79 12.06 -15.90
C GLN A 158 -13.43 11.83 -14.43
N SER A 159 -12.42 10.98 -14.17
CA SER A 159 -11.93 10.70 -12.82
C SER A 159 -10.99 11.80 -12.28
N LEU A 160 -10.49 12.68 -13.16
CA LEU A 160 -9.65 13.81 -12.77
C LEU A 160 -10.50 14.91 -12.11
N SER A 161 -10.01 15.43 -11.00
CA SER A 161 -10.51 16.65 -10.36
C SER A 161 -9.56 17.82 -10.61
N PRO A 162 -9.98 19.08 -10.49
CA PRO A 162 -9.06 20.21 -10.57
C PRO A 162 -7.88 20.11 -9.59
N SER A 163 -8.08 19.46 -8.45
CA SER A 163 -7.01 19.21 -7.47
C SER A 163 -5.98 18.18 -7.92
N SER A 164 -6.34 17.28 -8.85
CA SER A 164 -5.40 16.30 -9.44
C SER A 164 -4.27 16.98 -10.23
N LEU A 165 -4.45 18.23 -10.70
CA LEU A 165 -3.39 19.00 -11.34
C LEU A 165 -2.18 19.23 -10.44
N LYS A 166 -2.36 19.16 -9.11
CA LYS A 166 -1.27 19.24 -8.12
C LYS A 166 -0.28 18.07 -8.23
N LEU A 167 -0.70 16.95 -8.83
CA LEU A 167 0.16 15.79 -9.03
C LEU A 167 1.09 15.94 -10.24
N LEU A 168 0.77 16.78 -11.24
CA LEU A 168 1.55 16.93 -12.47
C LEU A 168 3.02 17.28 -12.22
N PRO A 169 3.39 18.24 -11.34
CA PRO A 169 4.79 18.56 -11.07
C PRO A 169 5.56 17.41 -10.42
N LEU A 170 4.86 16.38 -9.94
CA LEU A 170 5.42 15.26 -9.18
C LEU A 170 5.65 14.01 -10.01
N VAL A 171 5.14 13.96 -11.24
CA VAL A 171 5.19 12.76 -12.10
C VAL A 171 6.62 12.24 -12.32
N ASN A 172 7.60 13.15 -12.46
CA ASN A 172 9.01 12.81 -12.68
C ASN A 172 9.87 13.08 -11.42
N LYS A 173 9.27 13.13 -10.25
CA LYS A 173 9.96 13.33 -8.98
C LYS A 173 10.07 12.03 -8.21
N THR A 174 11.13 11.91 -7.41
CA THR A 174 11.32 10.82 -6.45
C THR A 174 10.88 11.24 -5.05
N VAL A 175 10.77 10.27 -4.14
CA VAL A 175 10.56 10.56 -2.71
C VAL A 175 11.72 11.37 -2.13
N MET A 176 12.95 11.12 -2.61
CA MET A 176 14.12 11.91 -2.23
C MET A 176 13.99 13.38 -2.65
N ASP A 177 13.41 13.65 -3.82
CA ASP A 177 13.12 15.04 -4.25
C ASP A 177 12.11 15.71 -3.30
N LEU A 178 11.11 14.96 -2.80
CA LEU A 178 10.19 15.48 -1.78
C LEU A 178 10.89 15.77 -0.47
N LEU A 179 11.76 14.87 0.01
CA LEU A 179 12.57 15.08 1.23
C LEU A 179 13.44 16.33 1.10
N LYS A 180 14.21 16.44 0.00
CA LYS A 180 15.05 17.61 -0.28
C LYS A 180 14.25 18.90 -0.38
N SER A 181 13.04 18.87 -0.95
CA SER A 181 12.14 20.03 -1.00
C SER A 181 11.61 20.47 0.38
N CYS A 182 11.81 19.62 1.38
CA CYS A 182 11.51 19.90 2.79
C CYS A 182 12.78 20.13 3.64
N THR A 183 13.93 20.37 3.00
CA THR A 183 15.24 20.57 3.69
C THR A 183 15.71 19.35 4.50
N ILE A 184 15.35 18.15 4.04
CA ILE A 184 15.80 16.88 4.62
C ILE A 184 16.76 16.23 3.63
N ASP A 185 18.01 16.02 4.07
CA ASP A 185 19.07 15.47 3.24
C ASP A 185 19.06 13.94 3.21
N GLU A 186 19.73 13.36 2.20
CA GLU A 186 19.80 11.91 2.02
C GLU A 186 20.52 11.17 3.15
N ASN A 187 21.47 11.85 3.84
CA ASN A 187 22.23 11.27 4.96
C ASN A 187 21.54 11.48 6.31
N ASP A 188 20.35 12.07 6.34
CA ASP A 188 19.58 12.21 7.56
C ASP A 188 19.02 10.86 8.02
N LEU A 189 19.09 10.60 9.32
CA LEU A 189 18.48 9.39 9.91
C LEU A 189 16.99 9.28 9.58
N PHE A 190 16.29 10.42 9.46
CA PHE A 190 14.89 10.44 9.02
C PHE A 190 14.73 9.96 7.56
N SER A 191 15.67 10.31 6.66
CA SER A 191 15.65 9.78 5.27
C SER A 191 15.87 8.27 5.25
N HIS A 192 16.77 7.75 6.06
CA HIS A 192 16.99 6.31 6.21
C HIS A 192 15.75 5.60 6.81
N TYR A 193 15.03 6.26 7.73
CA TYR A 193 13.75 5.75 8.23
C TYR A 193 12.69 5.63 7.13
N ILE A 194 12.59 6.63 6.26
CA ILE A 194 11.71 6.58 5.08
C ILE A 194 12.14 5.48 4.11
N ASP A 195 13.44 5.31 3.90
CA ASP A 195 13.98 4.23 3.08
C ASP A 195 13.63 2.84 3.65
N GLY A 196 13.68 2.66 4.97
CA GLY A 196 13.26 1.41 5.62
C GLY A 196 11.80 1.04 5.31
N GLN A 197 10.89 2.01 5.37
CA GLN A 197 9.48 1.78 5.01
C GLN A 197 9.28 1.49 3.51
N LEU A 198 10.03 2.18 2.64
CA LEU A 198 9.96 1.96 1.19
C LEU A 198 10.57 0.62 0.78
N ILE A 199 11.62 0.16 1.46
CA ILE A 199 12.21 -1.16 1.24
C ILE A 199 11.19 -2.25 1.59
N ASP A 200 10.51 -2.13 2.72
CA ASP A 200 9.46 -3.06 3.13
C ASP A 200 8.28 -3.10 2.14
N SER A 201 7.74 -1.93 1.78
CA SER A 201 6.52 -1.83 0.98
C SER A 201 6.72 -1.89 -0.53
N MET A 202 7.85 -1.40 -1.06
CA MET A 202 8.11 -1.19 -2.48
C MET A 202 9.41 -1.82 -2.98
N GLN A 203 10.21 -2.43 -2.09
CA GLN A 203 11.53 -2.99 -2.37
C GLN A 203 12.48 -2.00 -3.07
N THR A 204 12.39 -0.74 -2.70
CA THR A 204 13.18 0.36 -3.27
C THR A 204 13.51 1.41 -2.21
N THR A 205 14.34 2.39 -2.55
CA THR A 205 14.68 3.51 -1.66
C THR A 205 14.06 4.81 -2.17
N SER A 206 14.06 5.85 -1.34
CA SER A 206 13.58 7.20 -1.70
C SER A 206 14.24 7.79 -2.95
N LYS A 207 15.48 7.41 -3.25
CA LYS A 207 16.22 7.86 -4.45
C LYS A 207 15.62 7.33 -5.76
N GLN A 208 15.03 6.15 -5.74
CA GLN A 208 14.49 5.48 -6.92
C GLN A 208 12.97 5.42 -6.93
N CYS A 209 12.34 5.47 -5.77
CA CYS A 209 10.89 5.43 -5.65
C CYS A 209 10.27 6.71 -6.22
N GLN A 210 9.37 6.54 -7.20
CA GLN A 210 8.60 7.64 -7.76
C GLN A 210 7.69 8.26 -6.68
N SER A 211 7.64 9.60 -6.60
CA SER A 211 7.06 10.33 -5.47
C SER A 211 5.58 10.05 -5.23
N ILE A 212 4.79 9.85 -6.29
CA ILE A 212 3.35 9.59 -6.20
C ILE A 212 3.10 8.18 -5.62
N LEU A 213 3.83 7.18 -6.13
CA LEU A 213 3.73 5.81 -5.63
C LEU A 213 4.28 5.68 -4.22
N GLY A 214 5.42 6.33 -3.95
CA GLY A 214 6.00 6.37 -2.62
C GLY A 214 5.11 7.05 -1.58
N ALA A 215 4.37 8.10 -1.99
CA ALA A 215 3.39 8.72 -1.08
C ALA A 215 2.25 7.77 -0.72
N LEU A 216 1.76 6.97 -1.67
CA LEU A 216 0.77 5.93 -1.38
C LEU A 216 1.34 4.87 -0.44
N ALA A 217 2.56 4.39 -0.72
CA ALA A 217 3.24 3.36 0.07
C ALA A 217 3.52 3.81 1.51
N LEU A 218 3.89 5.07 1.72
CA LEU A 218 4.13 5.64 3.04
C LEU A 218 2.84 5.93 3.81
N ASP A 219 1.72 6.21 3.11
CA ASP A 219 0.43 6.53 3.74
C ASP A 219 -0.44 5.31 4.01
N ILE A 220 -0.26 4.19 3.28
CA ILE A 220 -1.12 3.02 3.37
C ILE A 220 -1.16 2.42 4.79
N TYR A 221 -0.05 2.48 5.50
CA TYR A 221 0.04 2.02 6.89
C TYR A 221 -0.88 2.79 7.83
N HIS A 222 -1.09 4.07 7.57
CA HIS A 222 -1.97 4.94 8.35
C HIS A 222 -3.45 4.75 8.02
N GLU A 223 -3.80 4.20 6.85
CA GLU A 223 -5.18 3.81 6.53
C GLU A 223 -5.62 2.60 7.34
N GLY A 224 -4.71 1.66 7.55
CA GLY A 224 -4.90 0.49 8.39
C GLY A 224 -3.94 -0.62 8.00
N ALA A 225 -3.24 -1.15 8.98
CA ALA A 225 -2.49 -2.39 8.89
C ALA A 225 -3.18 -3.42 9.79
N PHE A 226 -3.34 -4.64 9.29
CA PHE A 226 -4.11 -5.67 9.96
C PHE A 226 -3.32 -6.97 10.04
N TYR A 227 -3.45 -7.64 11.16
CA TYR A 227 -3.19 -9.07 11.24
C TYR A 227 -4.42 -9.81 10.71
N VAL A 228 -4.21 -10.77 9.83
CA VAL A 228 -5.28 -11.59 9.23
C VAL A 228 -5.08 -13.02 9.70
N ASP A 229 -6.13 -13.61 10.30
CA ASP A 229 -6.12 -14.97 10.85
C ASP A 229 -6.04 -16.06 9.76
#